data_b880e3af9efe711d509459b41aed0fa1
#
_entry.id   b880e3af9efe711d509459b41aed0fa1
#
_cell.length_a   1.000
_cell.length_b   1.000
_cell.length_c   1.000
_cell.angle_alpha   90.00
_cell.angle_beta   90.00
_cell.angle_gamma   90.00
#
_symmetry.space_group_name_H-M   'P 1'
#
loop_
_entity.id
_entity.type
_entity.pdbx_description
1 polymer ?
#
loop_
_entity_poly.entity_id
_entity_poly.type
_entity_poly.pdbx_seq_one_letter_code
_entity_poly.pdbx_strand_id
1 'polypeptide(L)'
;MTRSPTRCLLDTNIISNVLKPAPSETLIAWMAEQADEDLFITSLTVAEIWAGILEKPAGKKRALLESWFAGKEGPQSLFAGRVLPFDEKASLIWGRLMAEGARAGRQRSALDMILAAVAEANDCILATDNEKRFAGFEFINPIRSSTRKRQVPR
;
A
#
# COMPACT_ATOMS: atom_id res chain seq x y z
N MET A 1 14.03 -26.58 2.10
CA MET A 1 14.35 -25.15 1.86
C MET A 1 13.15 -24.31 2.24
N THR A 2 13.27 -23.55 3.30
CA THR A 2 12.27 -22.58 3.68
C THR A 2 12.38 -21.36 2.77
N ARG A 3 11.28 -21.03 2.07
CA ARG A 3 11.17 -19.78 1.34
C ARG A 3 11.29 -18.63 2.32
N SER A 4 12.15 -17.65 2.00
CA SER A 4 12.16 -16.39 2.75
C SER A 4 10.77 -15.76 2.65
N PRO A 5 10.17 -15.32 3.78
CA PRO A 5 8.86 -14.66 3.72
C PRO A 5 8.94 -13.41 2.83
N THR A 6 7.95 -13.26 1.96
CA THR A 6 7.84 -12.09 1.11
C THR A 6 7.10 -10.99 1.86
N ARG A 7 7.80 -9.91 2.17
CA ARG A 7 7.22 -8.74 2.81
C ARG A 7 6.49 -7.91 1.77
N CYS A 8 5.24 -7.60 2.02
CA CYS A 8 4.39 -6.84 1.11
C CYS A 8 3.94 -5.52 1.74
N LEU A 9 4.05 -4.44 0.99
CA LEU A 9 3.50 -3.14 1.36
C LEU A 9 2.20 -2.95 0.59
N LEU A 10 1.09 -2.91 1.31
CA LEU A 10 -0.24 -2.79 0.72
C LEU A 10 -0.55 -1.35 0.38
N ASP A 11 -0.89 -1.09 -0.89
CA ASP A 11 -1.38 0.22 -1.31
C ASP A 11 -2.76 0.49 -0.70
N THR A 12 -3.10 1.75 -0.55
CA THR A 12 -4.39 2.19 0.02
C THR A 12 -5.59 1.57 -0.69
N ASN A 13 -5.52 1.42 -2.02
CA ASN A 13 -6.61 0.82 -2.79
C ASN A 13 -6.85 -0.66 -2.46
N ILE A 14 -5.80 -1.39 -2.04
CA ILE A 14 -5.94 -2.78 -1.58
C ILE A 14 -6.73 -2.81 -0.26
N ILE A 15 -6.35 -1.97 0.69
CA ILE A 15 -7.06 -1.86 1.97
C ILE A 15 -8.52 -1.44 1.74
N SER A 16 -8.74 -0.44 0.89
CA SER A 16 -10.09 0.02 0.56
C SER A 16 -10.95 -1.06 -0.08
N ASN A 17 -10.36 -1.93 -0.90
CA ASN A 17 -11.09 -3.05 -1.51
C ASN A 17 -11.55 -4.06 -0.46
N VAL A 18 -10.70 -4.37 0.52
CA VAL A 18 -11.05 -5.30 1.62
C VAL A 18 -12.24 -4.79 2.41
N LEU A 19 -12.40 -3.48 2.52
CA LEU A 19 -13.48 -2.84 3.29
C LEU A 19 -14.80 -2.72 2.52
N LYS A 20 -14.84 -3.09 1.25
CA LYS A 20 -16.07 -3.07 0.46
C LYS A 20 -17.03 -4.17 0.93
N PRO A 21 -18.36 -3.98 0.75
CA PRO A 21 -19.33 -5.02 1.10
C PRO A 21 -19.11 -6.35 0.35
N ALA A 22 -18.56 -6.27 -0.88
CA ALA A 22 -18.22 -7.44 -1.67
C ALA A 22 -16.76 -7.31 -2.15
N PRO A 23 -15.78 -7.59 -1.28
CA PRO A 23 -14.38 -7.51 -1.68
C PRO A 23 -14.02 -8.57 -2.73
N SER A 24 -12.98 -8.32 -3.49
CA SER A 24 -12.48 -9.25 -4.49
C SER A 24 -12.15 -10.61 -3.86
N GLU A 25 -12.71 -11.68 -4.40
CA GLU A 25 -12.44 -13.05 -3.93
C GLU A 25 -10.97 -13.41 -4.10
N THR A 26 -10.34 -12.97 -5.20
CA THR A 26 -8.93 -13.19 -5.47
C THR A 26 -8.06 -12.51 -4.41
N LEU A 27 -8.42 -11.28 -4.03
CA LEU A 27 -7.70 -10.55 -2.99
C LEU A 27 -7.81 -11.25 -1.63
N ILE A 28 -9.02 -11.67 -1.25
CA ILE A 28 -9.25 -12.35 0.02
C ILE A 28 -8.45 -13.67 0.08
N ALA A 29 -8.47 -14.44 -1.01
CA ALA A 29 -7.71 -15.68 -1.11
C ALA A 29 -6.20 -15.42 -0.98
N TRP A 30 -5.69 -14.39 -1.67
CA TRP A 30 -4.29 -14.02 -1.59
C TRP A 30 -3.88 -13.60 -0.17
N MET A 31 -4.71 -12.78 0.49
CA MET A 31 -4.43 -12.34 1.86
C MET A 31 -4.41 -13.51 2.86
N ALA A 32 -5.32 -14.47 2.66
CA ALA A 32 -5.36 -15.66 3.51
C ALA A 32 -4.10 -16.52 3.41
N GLU A 33 -3.37 -16.45 2.31
CA GLU A 33 -2.12 -17.18 2.11
C GLU A 33 -0.92 -16.48 2.75
N GLN A 34 -1.06 -15.20 3.14
CA GLN A 34 0.04 -14.44 3.71
C GLN A 34 0.04 -14.55 5.23
N ALA A 35 1.24 -14.54 5.83
CA ALA A 35 1.35 -14.36 7.27
C ALA A 35 1.10 -12.88 7.60
N ASP A 36 0.39 -12.59 8.67
CA ASP A 36 0.07 -11.21 9.06
C ASP A 36 1.34 -10.36 9.23
N GLU A 37 2.40 -10.95 9.79
CA GLU A 37 3.69 -10.26 10.01
C GLU A 37 4.40 -9.86 8.72
N ASP A 38 3.98 -10.39 7.57
CA ASP A 38 4.56 -10.06 6.27
C ASP A 38 3.79 -8.96 5.54
N LEU A 39 2.69 -8.48 6.10
CA LEU A 39 1.85 -7.44 5.52
C LEU A 39 2.03 -6.11 6.25
N PHE A 40 2.35 -5.07 5.49
CA PHE A 40 2.66 -3.73 6.00
C PHE A 40 1.80 -2.69 5.29
N ILE A 41 1.59 -1.57 5.95
CA ILE A 41 1.04 -0.35 5.32
C ILE A 41 1.94 0.82 5.65
N THR A 42 1.76 1.94 4.96
CA THR A 42 2.49 3.17 5.27
C THR A 42 1.68 4.10 6.16
N SER A 43 2.36 5.02 6.84
CA SER A 43 1.71 6.12 7.51
C SER A 43 0.91 6.99 6.52
N LEU A 44 1.35 7.08 5.25
CA LEU A 44 0.58 7.74 4.20
C LEU A 44 -0.77 7.06 3.97
N THR A 45 -0.81 5.72 3.95
CA THR A 45 -2.06 4.97 3.81
C THR A 45 -3.03 5.26 4.96
N VAL A 46 -2.52 5.32 6.20
CA VAL A 46 -3.32 5.71 7.37
C VAL A 46 -3.90 7.11 7.15
N ALA A 47 -3.06 8.06 6.70
CA ALA A 47 -3.49 9.43 6.42
C ALA A 47 -4.55 9.51 5.32
N GLU A 48 -4.38 8.75 4.24
CA GLU A 48 -5.33 8.74 3.13
C GLU A 48 -6.69 8.17 3.54
N ILE A 49 -6.70 7.10 4.32
CA ILE A 49 -7.94 6.51 4.85
C ILE A 49 -8.65 7.52 5.75
N TRP A 50 -7.91 8.15 6.66
CA TRP A 50 -8.46 9.13 7.58
C TRP A 50 -9.03 10.35 6.84
N ALA A 51 -8.28 10.87 5.87
CA ALA A 51 -8.75 11.98 5.02
C ALA A 51 -10.04 11.62 4.30
N GLY A 52 -10.11 10.41 3.72
CA GLY A 52 -11.32 9.94 3.04
C GLY A 52 -12.54 9.86 3.95
N ILE A 53 -12.33 9.50 5.22
CA ILE A 53 -13.41 9.48 6.22
C ILE A 53 -13.87 10.91 6.52
N LEU A 54 -12.93 11.82 6.75
CA LEU A 54 -13.23 13.21 7.12
C LEU A 54 -13.84 14.01 5.97
N GLU A 55 -13.62 13.61 4.72
CA GLU A 55 -14.24 14.22 3.55
C GLU A 55 -15.72 13.91 3.42
N LYS A 56 -16.21 12.88 4.10
CA LYS A 56 -17.63 12.54 4.09
C LYS A 56 -18.44 13.57 4.89
N PRO A 57 -19.70 13.84 4.50
CA PRO A 57 -20.56 14.71 5.29
C PRO A 57 -20.73 14.20 6.71
N ALA A 58 -20.82 15.12 7.67
CA ALA A 58 -21.10 14.77 9.06
C ALA A 58 -22.43 14.02 9.15
N GLY A 59 -22.47 12.91 9.92
CA GLY A 59 -23.64 12.07 10.05
C GLY A 59 -23.28 10.68 10.55
N LYS A 60 -24.26 9.80 10.60
CA LYS A 60 -24.12 8.42 11.11
C LYS A 60 -23.04 7.62 10.37
N LYS A 61 -23.02 7.72 9.04
CA LYS A 61 -22.07 6.95 8.22
C LYS A 61 -20.63 7.33 8.53
N ARG A 62 -20.34 8.63 8.60
CA ARG A 62 -19.02 9.13 8.97
C ARG A 62 -18.65 8.73 10.39
N ALA A 63 -19.58 8.86 11.35
CA ALA A 63 -19.35 8.49 12.74
C ALA A 63 -19.01 7.00 12.88
N LEU A 64 -19.68 6.13 12.12
CA LEU A 64 -19.38 4.69 12.11
C LEU A 64 -17.98 4.42 11.57
N LEU A 65 -17.58 5.13 10.51
CA LEU A 65 -16.25 4.98 9.93
C LEU A 65 -15.16 5.51 10.87
N GLU A 66 -15.43 6.62 11.56
CA GLU A 66 -14.50 7.15 12.58
C GLU A 66 -14.30 6.15 13.72
N SER A 67 -15.39 5.55 14.20
CA SER A 67 -15.34 4.53 15.24
C SER A 67 -14.59 3.28 14.80
N TRP A 68 -14.84 2.83 13.57
CA TRP A 68 -14.12 1.70 12.97
C TRP A 68 -12.62 2.01 12.90
N PHE A 69 -12.26 3.19 12.40
CA PHE A 69 -10.86 3.60 12.23
C PHE A 69 -10.09 3.58 13.56
N ALA A 70 -10.71 4.07 14.61
CA ALA A 70 -10.11 4.13 15.96
C ALA A 70 -10.17 2.79 16.72
N GLY A 71 -10.99 1.85 16.24
CA GLY A 71 -11.27 0.60 16.94
C GLY A 71 -10.28 -0.52 16.62
N LYS A 72 -10.56 -1.69 17.17
CA LYS A 72 -9.71 -2.89 17.03
C LYS A 72 -9.58 -3.40 15.59
N GLU A 73 -10.58 -3.13 14.76
CA GLU A 73 -10.60 -3.55 13.36
C GLU A 73 -10.08 -2.46 12.42
N GLY A 74 -9.69 -1.31 12.98
CA GLY A 74 -9.12 -0.21 12.21
C GLY A 74 -7.68 -0.48 11.77
N PRO A 75 -7.18 0.29 10.80
CA PRO A 75 -5.88 0.02 10.21
C PRO A 75 -4.71 0.11 11.19
N GLN A 76 -4.77 1.05 12.13
CA GLN A 76 -3.69 1.19 13.12
C GLN A 76 -3.61 0.00 14.07
N SER A 77 -4.76 -0.56 14.47
CA SER A 77 -4.79 -1.73 15.34
C SER A 77 -4.42 -3.01 14.60
N LEU A 78 -4.96 -3.21 13.39
CA LEU A 78 -4.66 -4.40 12.58
C LEU A 78 -3.20 -4.46 12.16
N PHE A 79 -2.58 -3.31 11.92
CA PHE A 79 -1.17 -3.22 11.49
C PHE A 79 -0.27 -2.67 12.59
N ALA A 80 -0.62 -2.87 13.86
CA ALA A 80 0.20 -2.42 14.99
C ALA A 80 1.63 -2.98 14.85
N GLY A 81 2.63 -2.08 14.89
CA GLY A 81 4.03 -2.43 14.66
C GLY A 81 4.41 -2.65 13.20
N ARG A 82 3.45 -2.52 12.27
CA ARG A 82 3.66 -2.75 10.84
C ARG A 82 3.17 -1.57 9.98
N VAL A 83 3.08 -0.40 10.58
CA VAL A 83 2.86 0.87 9.87
C VAL A 83 4.23 1.50 9.64
N LEU A 84 4.69 1.51 8.40
CA LEU A 84 6.02 1.97 8.05
C LEU A 84 6.01 3.48 7.76
N PRO A 85 6.91 4.26 8.41
CA PRO A 85 6.93 5.69 8.22
C PRO A 85 7.69 6.10 6.97
N PHE A 86 7.40 7.31 6.48
CA PHE A 86 8.24 7.99 5.50
C PHE A 86 9.38 8.66 6.26
N ASP A 87 10.41 7.89 6.57
CA ASP A 87 11.56 8.32 7.36
C ASP A 87 12.69 8.88 6.50
N GLU A 88 13.83 9.17 7.10
CA GLU A 88 14.97 9.74 6.40
C GLU A 88 15.49 8.81 5.29
N LYS A 89 15.59 7.51 5.55
CA LYS A 89 16.03 6.54 4.55
C LYS A 89 15.08 6.52 3.35
N ALA A 90 13.78 6.47 3.60
CA ALA A 90 12.77 6.51 2.54
C ALA A 90 12.78 7.84 1.81
N SER A 91 13.04 8.96 2.49
CA SER A 91 13.07 10.28 1.85
C SER A 91 14.20 10.41 0.84
N LEU A 92 15.36 9.84 1.11
CA LEU A 92 16.48 9.84 0.17
C LEU A 92 16.18 8.99 -1.07
N ILE A 93 15.53 7.86 -0.88
CA ILE A 93 15.08 7.02 -1.98
C ILE A 93 14.03 7.76 -2.82
N TRP A 94 13.08 8.42 -2.17
CA TRP A 94 12.05 9.22 -2.85
C TRP A 94 12.69 10.29 -3.74
N GLY A 95 13.68 11.01 -3.22
CA GLY A 95 14.41 12.04 -3.98
C GLY A 95 15.04 11.46 -5.24
N ARG A 96 15.69 10.29 -5.12
CA ARG A 96 16.28 9.58 -6.26
C ARG A 96 15.21 9.18 -7.28
N LEU A 97 14.10 8.59 -6.83
CA LEU A 97 13.03 8.15 -7.72
C LEU A 97 12.39 9.32 -8.49
N MET A 98 12.17 10.45 -7.81
CA MET A 98 11.62 11.63 -8.46
C MET A 98 12.59 12.23 -9.50
N ALA A 99 13.87 12.27 -9.18
CA ALA A 99 14.91 12.76 -10.10
C ALA A 99 15.04 11.85 -11.33
N GLU A 100 15.00 10.54 -11.14
CA GLU A 100 15.01 9.56 -12.24
C GLU A 100 13.84 9.78 -13.20
N GLY A 101 12.63 9.99 -12.64
CA GLY A 101 11.44 10.27 -13.45
C GLY A 101 11.58 11.55 -14.26
N ALA A 102 12.06 12.62 -13.63
CA ALA A 102 12.27 13.91 -14.30
C ALA A 102 13.29 13.77 -15.44
N ARG A 103 14.40 13.08 -15.22
CA ARG A 103 15.43 12.87 -16.23
C ARG A 103 14.94 12.02 -17.41
N ALA A 104 14.06 11.07 -17.14
CA ALA A 104 13.45 10.23 -18.17
C ALA A 104 12.30 10.92 -18.92
N GLY A 105 11.98 12.18 -18.58
CA GLY A 105 10.87 12.92 -19.17
C GLY A 105 9.50 12.39 -18.74
N ARG A 106 9.43 11.63 -17.66
CA ARG A 106 8.19 11.08 -17.10
C ARG A 106 7.95 11.65 -15.73
N GLN A 107 6.96 12.49 -15.62
CA GLN A 107 6.58 13.04 -14.31
C GLN A 107 5.88 11.94 -13.49
N ARG A 108 6.51 11.55 -12.39
CA ARG A 108 6.00 10.55 -11.44
C ARG A 108 5.16 11.25 -10.38
N SER A 109 4.11 10.57 -9.91
CA SER A 109 3.30 11.06 -8.80
C SER A 109 4.14 11.07 -7.52
N ALA A 110 4.16 12.21 -6.82
CA ALA A 110 4.88 12.34 -5.56
C ALA A 110 4.38 11.35 -4.50
N LEU A 111 3.07 11.17 -4.40
CA LEU A 111 2.48 10.25 -3.40
C LEU A 111 2.77 8.78 -3.75
N ASP A 112 2.68 8.41 -5.02
CA ASP A 112 3.00 7.05 -5.45
C ASP A 112 4.46 6.71 -5.18
N MET A 113 5.35 7.69 -5.38
CA MET A 113 6.78 7.49 -5.13
C MET A 113 7.10 7.42 -3.63
N ILE A 114 6.26 7.98 -2.76
CA ILE A 114 6.39 7.75 -1.31
C ILE A 114 6.16 6.28 -1.00
N LEU A 115 5.11 5.67 -1.57
CA LEU A 115 4.86 4.23 -1.39
C LEU A 115 6.04 3.39 -1.91
N ALA A 116 6.51 3.70 -3.12
CA ALA A 116 7.64 2.98 -3.71
C ALA A 116 8.92 3.14 -2.87
N ALA A 117 9.18 4.32 -2.35
CA ALA A 117 10.36 4.61 -1.53
C ALA A 117 10.30 3.87 -0.19
N VAL A 118 9.16 3.87 0.47
CA VAL A 118 8.97 3.14 1.75
C VAL A 118 9.12 1.64 1.52
N ALA A 119 8.58 1.13 0.41
CA ALA A 119 8.73 -0.29 0.06
C ALA A 119 10.21 -0.65 -0.13
N GLU A 120 10.96 0.13 -0.90
CA GLU A 120 12.39 -0.12 -1.14
C GLU A 120 13.19 -0.01 0.16
N ALA A 121 12.90 0.99 0.99
CA ALA A 121 13.60 1.20 2.27
C ALA A 121 13.43 0.04 3.24
N ASN A 122 12.37 -0.74 3.11
CA ASN A 122 12.01 -1.82 4.04
C ASN A 122 12.02 -3.20 3.38
N ASP A 123 12.58 -3.32 2.18
CA ASP A 123 12.64 -4.59 1.42
C ASP A 123 11.27 -5.23 1.24
N CYS A 124 10.27 -4.40 0.95
CA CYS A 124 8.92 -4.84 0.66
C CYS A 124 8.62 -4.80 -0.84
N ILE A 125 7.74 -5.69 -1.28
CA ILE A 125 7.15 -5.63 -2.61
C ILE A 125 5.83 -4.89 -2.49
N LEU A 126 5.54 -3.99 -3.44
CA LEU A 126 4.26 -3.31 -3.48
C LEU A 126 3.14 -4.27 -3.86
N ALA A 127 2.02 -4.20 -3.15
CA ALA A 127 0.78 -4.86 -3.53
C ALA A 127 -0.23 -3.77 -3.91
N THR A 128 -0.62 -3.73 -5.19
CA THR A 128 -1.47 -2.67 -5.73
C THR A 128 -2.30 -3.20 -6.89
N ASP A 129 -3.48 -2.63 -7.11
CA ASP A 129 -4.28 -2.92 -8.30
C ASP A 129 -4.07 -1.87 -9.41
N ASN A 130 -3.29 -0.84 -9.15
CA ASN A 130 -3.01 0.21 -10.13
C ASN A 130 -1.64 0.01 -10.79
N GLU A 131 -1.60 -0.91 -11.75
CA GLU A 131 -0.36 -1.31 -12.43
C GLU A 131 0.30 -0.16 -13.19
N LYS A 132 -0.49 0.75 -13.74
CA LYS A 132 0.02 1.90 -14.52
C LYS A 132 0.83 2.87 -13.66
N ARG A 133 0.39 3.12 -12.42
CA ARG A 133 1.07 4.05 -11.51
C ARG A 133 2.44 3.56 -11.11
N PHE A 134 2.64 2.24 -11.12
CA PHE A 134 3.90 1.61 -10.70
C PHE A 134 4.62 0.90 -11.85
N ALA A 135 4.37 1.33 -13.09
CA ALA A 135 5.10 0.82 -14.24
C ALA A 135 6.62 1.03 -14.07
N GLY A 136 7.40 -0.02 -14.27
CA GLY A 136 8.85 -0.01 -14.04
C GLY A 136 9.26 -0.47 -12.64
N PHE A 137 8.33 -0.65 -11.75
CA PHE A 137 8.57 -1.16 -10.40
C PHE A 137 8.09 -2.60 -10.27
N GLU A 138 8.68 -3.33 -9.34
CA GLU A 138 8.23 -4.67 -9.01
C GLU A 138 7.00 -4.58 -8.12
N PHE A 139 5.91 -5.25 -8.50
CA PHE A 139 4.68 -5.26 -7.72
C PHE A 139 3.91 -6.58 -7.89
N ILE A 140 2.96 -6.78 -6.98
CA ILE A 140 1.96 -7.84 -7.06
C ILE A 140 0.60 -7.16 -7.21
N ASN A 141 -0.26 -7.67 -8.11
CA ASN A 141 -1.64 -7.25 -8.18
C ASN A 141 -2.53 -8.37 -7.66
N PRO A 142 -2.88 -8.37 -6.34
CA PRO A 142 -3.61 -9.47 -5.74
C PRO A 142 -5.09 -9.52 -6.10
N ILE A 143 -5.59 -8.50 -6.80
CA ILE A 143 -6.98 -8.45 -7.27
C ILE A 143 -7.13 -9.17 -8.61
N ARG A 144 -6.19 -8.94 -9.54
CA ARG A 144 -6.20 -9.58 -10.86
C ARG A 144 -5.50 -10.92 -10.86
N SER A 145 -4.38 -11.02 -10.16
CA SER A 145 -3.54 -12.20 -10.16
C SER A 145 -2.61 -12.13 -8.95
N SER A 146 -2.43 -13.27 -8.26
CA SER A 146 -1.44 -13.37 -7.18
C SER A 146 -0.02 -13.47 -7.69
N THR A 147 0.19 -13.45 -9.01
CA THR A 147 1.51 -13.58 -9.63
C THR A 147 2.26 -12.26 -9.59
N ARG A 148 3.51 -12.31 -9.10
CA ARG A 148 4.43 -11.18 -9.03
C ARG A 148 4.78 -10.68 -10.43
N LYS A 149 4.59 -9.38 -10.67
CA LYS A 149 4.96 -8.73 -11.92
C LYS A 149 6.34 -8.09 -11.77
N ARG A 150 7.27 -8.50 -12.62
CA ARG A 150 8.56 -7.86 -12.76
C ARG A 150 8.60 -7.15 -14.10
N GLN A 151 8.88 -5.85 -14.07
CA GLN A 151 9.23 -5.15 -15.30
C GLN A 151 10.75 -5.04 -15.37
N VAL A 152 11.32 -5.64 -16.41
CA VAL A 152 12.76 -5.52 -16.69
C VAL A 152 13.01 -4.09 -17.16
N PRO A 153 13.99 -3.36 -16.58
CA PRO A 153 14.35 -2.03 -17.07
C PRO A 153 14.75 -2.12 -18.54
N ARG A 154 14.17 -1.27 -19.35
CA ARG A 154 14.56 -1.13 -20.75
C ARG A 154 15.80 -0.27 -20.87
#